data_9ac9c94057332b08a32d09e84ac3ca2d
#
_entry.id   9ac9c94057332b08a32d09e84ac3ca2d
#
_cell.length_a   1.000
_cell.length_b   1.000
_cell.length_c   1.000
_cell.angle_alpha   90.00
_cell.angle_beta   90.00
_cell.angle_gamma   90.00
#
_symmetry.space_group_name_H-M   'P 1'
#
loop_
_entity.id
_entity.type
_entity.pdbx_description
1 polymer ?
#
loop_
_entity_poly.entity_id
_entity_poly.type
_entity_poly.pdbx_seq_one_letter_code
_entity_poly.pdbx_strand_id
1 'polypeptide(L)'
;EAKDVLAGAMLKYARAEVQAGPVQAPRNGRSDKPTIALLGEVFPADPVIIGMMLEPMGLASGPVVPTREWRELYAALDCTAVAAIHPFYTASIREFEAAGRPIVGSAPVGHDGTEAWLQAIGQATNTSQANIDAAKNRFLPAIRGALAKTPIKGRITLSGYEGSELLVGRLLVESGADLRYVGSACPRTAWNEADLQWLESKGVQVRFRASLEQDLAAMAEFQPDLAIGTTPVVQAAKAQSI
;
A
#
# COMPACT_ATOMS: atom_id res chain seq x y z
N GLU A 1 -13.48 -6.12 2.24
CA GLU A 1 -14.56 -5.24 1.73
C GLU A 1 -15.45 -4.68 2.85
N ALA A 2 -15.88 -5.48 3.85
CA ALA A 2 -16.77 -4.99 4.92
C ALA A 2 -16.18 -3.82 5.72
N LYS A 3 -14.88 -3.85 6.02
CA LYS A 3 -14.19 -2.74 6.72
C LYS A 3 -14.21 -1.46 5.88
N ASP A 4 -14.02 -1.54 4.56
CA ASP A 4 -14.05 -0.40 3.66
C ASP A 4 -15.45 0.21 3.57
N VAL A 5 -16.48 -0.62 3.43
CA VAL A 5 -17.88 -0.14 3.38
C VAL A 5 -18.25 0.59 4.68
N LEU A 6 -17.85 0.05 5.83
CA LEU A 6 -18.08 0.70 7.13
C LEU A 6 -17.30 2.01 7.25
N ALA A 7 -16.00 1.99 6.95
CA ALA A 7 -15.15 3.17 7.00
C ALA A 7 -15.64 4.27 6.04
N GLY A 8 -16.04 3.89 4.83
CA GLY A 8 -16.63 4.81 3.85
C GLY A 8 -17.95 5.43 4.34
N ALA A 9 -18.83 4.64 4.95
CA ALA A 9 -20.07 5.17 5.54
C ALA A 9 -19.77 6.16 6.69
N MET A 10 -18.83 5.82 7.58
CA MET A 10 -18.41 6.70 8.68
C MET A 10 -17.80 8.00 8.16
N LEU A 11 -16.92 7.94 7.17
CA LEU A 11 -16.33 9.12 6.51
C LEU A 11 -17.38 9.99 5.86
N LYS A 12 -18.37 9.40 5.20
CA LYS A 12 -19.51 10.14 4.60
C LYS A 12 -20.26 10.95 5.64
N TYR A 13 -20.58 10.34 6.79
CA TYR A 13 -21.24 11.07 7.89
C TYR A 13 -20.34 12.15 8.47
N ALA A 14 -19.08 11.86 8.77
CA ALA A 14 -18.15 12.84 9.28
C ALA A 14 -17.98 14.03 8.31
N ARG A 15 -17.91 13.77 7.00
CA ARG A 15 -17.85 14.83 5.98
C ARG A 15 -19.10 15.70 5.98
N ALA A 16 -20.28 15.11 6.12
CA ALA A 16 -21.54 15.86 6.20
C ALA A 16 -21.57 16.76 7.44
N GLU A 17 -21.08 16.30 8.60
CA GLU A 17 -20.98 17.09 9.82
C GLU A 17 -19.98 18.25 9.67
N VAL A 18 -18.82 18.03 9.03
CA VAL A 18 -17.85 19.09 8.72
C VAL A 18 -18.47 20.16 7.83
N GLN A 19 -19.28 19.77 6.84
CA GLN A 19 -19.97 20.69 5.95
C GLN A 19 -21.12 21.48 6.65
N ALA A 20 -21.76 20.88 7.64
CA ALA A 20 -22.86 21.49 8.37
C ALA A 20 -22.42 22.55 9.40
N GLY A 21 -21.16 22.54 9.83
CA GLY A 21 -20.65 23.51 10.79
C GLY A 21 -19.30 23.13 11.41
N PRO A 22 -18.81 23.94 12.35
CA PRO A 22 -17.52 23.69 12.98
C PRO A 22 -17.57 22.43 13.84
N VAL A 23 -16.71 21.46 13.54
CA VAL A 23 -16.49 20.25 14.31
C VAL A 23 -15.18 20.36 15.10
N GLN A 24 -15.17 19.81 16.32
CA GLN A 24 -13.95 19.75 17.11
C GLN A 24 -13.15 18.50 16.73
N ALA A 25 -12.18 18.66 15.83
CA ALA A 25 -11.15 17.64 15.63
C ALA A 25 -10.26 17.53 16.90
N PRO A 26 -9.74 16.35 17.22
CA PRO A 26 -8.81 16.19 18.34
C PRO A 26 -7.61 17.12 18.17
N ARG A 27 -7.32 17.94 19.16
CA ARG A 27 -6.13 18.80 19.17
C ARG A 27 -4.88 18.09 19.68
N ASN A 28 -5.05 16.96 20.36
CA ASN A 28 -3.95 16.21 20.96
C ASN A 28 -3.06 15.62 19.86
N GLY A 29 -1.82 16.09 19.78
CA GLY A 29 -0.83 15.63 18.81
C GLY A 29 -0.96 16.22 17.40
N ARG A 30 -1.78 17.25 17.18
CA ARG A 30 -1.84 17.95 15.90
C ARG A 30 -0.49 18.61 15.64
N SER A 31 0.21 18.08 14.65
CA SER A 31 1.43 18.71 14.15
C SER A 31 1.06 20.00 13.44
N ASP A 32 1.91 21.04 13.58
CA ASP A 32 1.80 22.24 12.74
C ASP A 32 2.21 21.98 11.29
N LYS A 33 2.71 20.78 11.02
CA LYS A 33 3.11 20.31 9.68
C LYS A 33 1.91 19.80 8.91
N PRO A 34 1.91 19.90 7.57
CA PRO A 34 0.94 19.21 6.72
C PRO A 34 0.92 17.71 7.03
N THR A 35 -0.27 17.11 7.13
CA THR A 35 -0.44 15.72 7.53
C THR A 35 -0.92 14.86 6.38
N ILE A 36 -0.53 13.58 6.40
CA ILE A 36 -0.95 12.55 5.44
C ILE A 36 -1.79 11.51 6.17
N ALA A 37 -3.06 11.37 5.82
CA ALA A 37 -3.87 10.27 6.33
C ALA A 37 -3.43 8.96 5.67
N LEU A 38 -3.35 7.87 6.46
CA LEU A 38 -3.03 6.55 5.95
C LEU A 38 -4.32 5.75 5.84
N LEU A 39 -4.64 5.28 4.64
CA LEU A 39 -5.87 4.52 4.40
C LEU A 39 -5.56 3.03 4.30
N GLY A 40 -6.02 2.32 5.32
CA GLY A 40 -5.78 0.90 5.49
C GLY A 40 -4.48 0.57 6.20
N GLU A 41 -4.35 -0.69 6.56
CA GLU A 41 -3.14 -1.30 7.09
C GLU A 41 -2.80 -2.47 6.19
N VAL A 42 -1.56 -2.58 5.75
CA VAL A 42 -1.13 -3.65 4.86
C VAL A 42 0.30 -4.07 5.19
N PHE A 43 0.53 -5.36 5.30
CA PHE A 43 1.89 -5.88 5.35
C PHE A 43 2.57 -5.69 3.98
N PRO A 44 3.83 -5.27 3.92
CA PRO A 44 4.78 -4.97 5.01
C PRO A 44 4.90 -3.47 5.36
N ALA A 45 3.90 -2.64 5.05
CA ALA A 45 3.94 -1.21 5.30
C ALA A 45 3.52 -0.87 6.75
N ASP A 46 4.46 -0.35 7.54
CA ASP A 46 4.24 0.03 8.93
C ASP A 46 3.94 1.53 9.06
N PRO A 47 2.81 1.95 9.68
CA PRO A 47 2.44 3.36 9.83
C PRO A 47 3.47 4.21 10.59
N VAL A 48 4.20 3.62 11.55
CA VAL A 48 5.24 4.33 12.30
C VAL A 48 6.43 4.60 11.41
N ILE A 49 6.87 3.62 10.65
CA ILE A 49 7.98 3.77 9.68
C ILE A 49 7.60 4.77 8.59
N ILE A 50 6.36 4.74 8.09
CA ILE A 50 5.85 5.74 7.15
C ILE A 50 5.94 7.14 7.75
N GLY A 51 5.53 7.32 9.00
CA GLY A 51 5.65 8.60 9.71
C GLY A 51 7.10 9.11 9.76
N MET A 52 8.06 8.22 10.04
CA MET A 52 9.49 8.56 10.03
C MET A 52 10.00 8.96 8.64
N MET A 53 9.45 8.37 7.56
CA MET A 53 9.81 8.71 6.19
C MET A 53 9.28 10.09 5.78
N LEU A 54 8.16 10.53 6.33
CA LEU A 54 7.55 11.83 6.06
C LEU A 54 8.26 13.00 6.76
N GLU A 55 8.94 12.76 7.88
CA GLU A 55 9.62 13.81 8.66
C GLU A 55 10.61 14.68 7.86
N PRO A 56 11.55 14.10 7.07
CA PRO A 56 12.49 14.90 6.27
C PRO A 56 11.81 15.71 5.18
N MET A 57 10.60 15.30 4.78
CA MET A 57 9.77 16.02 3.81
C MET A 57 9.06 17.22 4.43
N GLY A 58 9.17 17.43 5.75
CA GLY A 58 8.42 18.45 6.48
C GLY A 58 6.94 18.09 6.68
N LEU A 59 6.59 16.81 6.52
CA LEU A 59 5.26 16.25 6.67
C LEU A 59 5.15 15.46 7.98
N ALA A 60 3.91 15.17 8.39
CA ALA A 60 3.63 14.28 9.50
C ALA A 60 2.59 13.23 9.10
N SER A 61 2.62 12.06 9.75
CA SER A 61 1.53 11.10 9.63
C SER A 61 0.28 11.63 10.34
N GLY A 62 -0.84 11.55 9.65
CA GLY A 62 -2.17 11.79 10.18
C GLY A 62 -2.79 10.50 10.73
N PRO A 63 -4.11 10.48 10.91
CA PRO A 63 -4.82 9.29 11.35
C PRO A 63 -4.67 8.11 10.37
N VAL A 64 -4.69 6.89 10.94
CA VAL A 64 -4.86 5.66 10.16
C VAL A 64 -6.35 5.34 10.09
N VAL A 65 -6.88 5.17 8.89
CA VAL A 65 -8.29 4.83 8.65
C VAL A 65 -8.41 3.36 8.28
N PRO A 66 -9.28 2.60 8.93
CA PRO A 66 -10.28 2.94 9.93
C PRO A 66 -9.68 3.45 11.24
N THR A 67 -10.27 4.54 11.77
CA THR A 67 -9.79 5.18 12.99
C THR A 67 -10.29 4.47 14.25
N ARG A 68 -9.64 4.73 15.39
CA ARG A 68 -10.05 4.20 16.69
C ARG A 68 -11.20 5.01 17.29
N GLU A 69 -11.22 6.33 17.02
CA GLU A 69 -12.21 7.26 17.55
C GLU A 69 -12.88 8.03 16.41
N TRP A 70 -14.17 8.33 16.58
CA TRP A 70 -14.95 9.11 15.61
C TRP A 70 -14.29 10.46 15.24
N ARG A 71 -13.78 11.16 16.24
CA ARG A 71 -13.15 12.48 16.04
C ARG A 71 -11.91 12.47 15.17
N GLU A 72 -11.21 11.34 15.09
CA GLU A 72 -10.06 11.18 14.20
C GLU A 72 -10.47 11.22 12.72
N LEU A 73 -11.72 10.90 12.38
CA LEU A 73 -12.24 11.03 11.02
C LEU A 73 -12.24 12.49 10.56
N TYR A 74 -12.55 13.44 11.44
CA TYR A 74 -12.47 14.85 11.09
C TYR A 74 -11.02 15.27 10.80
N ALA A 75 -10.08 14.78 11.61
CA ALA A 75 -8.66 15.03 11.39
C ALA A 75 -8.17 14.36 10.08
N ALA A 76 -8.67 13.16 9.75
CA ALA A 76 -8.36 12.49 8.48
C ALA A 76 -8.91 13.27 7.28
N LEU A 77 -10.13 13.80 7.37
CA LEU A 77 -10.73 14.64 6.32
C LEU A 77 -10.04 16.00 6.15
N ASP A 78 -9.31 16.48 7.18
CA ASP A 78 -8.54 17.73 7.16
C ASP A 78 -7.06 17.52 6.73
N CYS A 79 -6.64 16.29 6.47
CA CYS A 79 -5.29 16.00 5.98
C CYS A 79 -5.01 16.62 4.62
N THR A 80 -3.74 16.93 4.34
CA THR A 80 -3.27 17.51 3.08
C THR A 80 -3.42 16.54 1.92
N ALA A 81 -3.15 15.25 2.17
CA ALA A 81 -3.33 14.17 1.21
C ALA A 81 -3.62 12.85 1.93
N VAL A 82 -4.01 11.84 1.17
CA VAL A 82 -4.30 10.49 1.66
C VAL A 82 -3.40 9.50 0.95
N ALA A 83 -2.67 8.70 1.71
CA ALA A 83 -1.95 7.55 1.19
C ALA A 83 -2.84 6.31 1.26
N ALA A 84 -3.31 5.85 0.11
CA ALA A 84 -4.14 4.65 -0.02
C ALA A 84 -3.22 3.41 -0.06
N ILE A 85 -2.71 3.02 1.12
CA ILE A 85 -1.74 1.93 1.25
C ILE A 85 -2.38 0.54 1.10
N HIS A 86 -3.69 0.44 1.29
CA HIS A 86 -4.42 -0.82 1.14
C HIS A 86 -5.40 -0.76 -0.04
N PRO A 87 -5.27 -1.64 -1.04
CA PRO A 87 -6.00 -1.52 -2.31
C PRO A 87 -7.50 -1.83 -2.23
N PHE A 88 -8.00 -2.38 -1.12
CA PHE A 88 -9.43 -2.69 -0.94
C PHE A 88 -10.30 -1.50 -0.49
N TYR A 89 -9.70 -0.36 -0.12
CA TYR A 89 -10.43 0.77 0.48
C TYR A 89 -11.04 1.73 -0.55
N THR A 90 -11.76 1.18 -1.54
CA THR A 90 -12.33 1.97 -2.64
C THR A 90 -13.52 2.84 -2.23
N ALA A 91 -14.35 2.40 -1.28
CA ALA A 91 -15.46 3.20 -0.77
C ALA A 91 -14.97 4.41 0.05
N SER A 92 -13.96 4.18 0.91
CA SER A 92 -13.32 5.24 1.70
C SER A 92 -12.61 6.26 0.82
N ILE A 93 -11.92 5.84 -0.25
CA ILE A 93 -11.25 6.72 -1.20
C ILE A 93 -12.24 7.71 -1.82
N ARG A 94 -13.42 7.25 -2.26
CA ARG A 94 -14.45 8.12 -2.84
C ARG A 94 -14.86 9.25 -1.90
N GLU A 95 -14.91 9.00 -0.59
CA GLU A 95 -15.26 10.04 0.38
C GLU A 95 -14.14 11.06 0.57
N PHE A 96 -12.87 10.64 0.50
CA PHE A 96 -11.74 11.57 0.50
C PHE A 96 -11.66 12.38 -0.79
N GLU A 97 -11.90 11.77 -1.95
CA GLU A 97 -12.01 12.48 -3.24
C GLU A 97 -13.14 13.52 -3.19
N ALA A 98 -14.31 13.14 -2.65
CA ALA A 98 -15.45 14.06 -2.46
C ALA A 98 -15.14 15.19 -1.44
N ALA A 99 -14.16 15.00 -0.56
CA ALA A 99 -13.62 16.02 0.33
C ALA A 99 -12.50 16.85 -0.33
N GLY A 100 -12.17 16.59 -1.61
CA GLY A 100 -11.13 17.30 -2.36
C GLY A 100 -9.70 16.94 -1.91
N ARG A 101 -9.50 15.74 -1.36
CA ARG A 101 -8.17 15.30 -0.91
C ARG A 101 -7.45 14.53 -2.01
N PRO A 102 -6.21 14.92 -2.36
CA PRO A 102 -5.37 14.13 -3.28
C PRO A 102 -5.14 12.72 -2.73
N ILE A 103 -5.24 11.71 -3.60
CA ILE A 103 -5.00 10.31 -3.24
C ILE A 103 -3.68 9.86 -3.86
N VAL A 104 -2.83 9.26 -3.04
CA VAL A 104 -1.58 8.61 -3.47
C VAL A 104 -1.73 7.11 -3.23
N GLY A 105 -1.66 6.34 -4.29
CA GLY A 105 -1.74 4.88 -4.24
C GLY A 105 -0.42 4.22 -3.87
N SER A 106 -0.47 2.88 -3.71
CA SER A 106 0.66 2.05 -3.31
C SER A 106 1.16 2.33 -1.88
N ALA A 107 2.25 1.69 -1.49
CA ALA A 107 2.90 1.84 -0.20
C ALA A 107 4.42 1.83 -0.35
N PRO A 108 5.19 2.39 0.61
CA PRO A 108 6.65 2.43 0.55
C PRO A 108 7.26 1.07 0.88
N VAL A 109 7.26 0.16 -0.09
CA VAL A 109 7.78 -1.21 0.03
C VAL A 109 8.86 -1.45 -1.02
N GLY A 110 9.98 -2.05 -0.58
CA GLY A 110 11.17 -2.20 -1.40
C GLY A 110 11.89 -0.86 -1.67
N HIS A 111 12.92 -0.89 -2.48
CA HIS A 111 13.70 0.30 -2.85
C HIS A 111 12.93 1.18 -3.86
N ASP A 112 12.61 0.60 -5.02
CA ASP A 112 11.93 1.33 -6.11
C ASP A 112 10.53 1.78 -5.70
N GLY A 113 9.80 0.94 -4.93
CA GLY A 113 8.48 1.27 -4.42
C GLY A 113 8.52 2.44 -3.44
N THR A 114 9.47 2.45 -2.51
CA THR A 114 9.65 3.55 -1.56
C THR A 114 10.07 4.83 -2.28
N GLU A 115 10.98 4.76 -3.24
CA GLU A 115 11.39 5.93 -4.03
C GLU A 115 10.22 6.56 -4.78
N ALA A 116 9.46 5.75 -5.50
CA ALA A 116 8.29 6.22 -6.26
C ALA A 116 7.20 6.80 -5.34
N TRP A 117 6.95 6.14 -4.20
CA TRP A 117 5.96 6.59 -3.24
C TRP A 117 6.33 7.95 -2.60
N LEU A 118 7.58 8.14 -2.18
CA LEU A 118 8.05 9.42 -1.64
C LEU A 118 7.91 10.54 -2.67
N GLN A 119 8.21 10.26 -3.95
CA GLN A 119 8.02 11.23 -5.02
C GLN A 119 6.57 11.59 -5.22
N ALA A 120 5.66 10.60 -5.22
CA ALA A 120 4.23 10.82 -5.39
C ALA A 120 3.61 11.61 -4.22
N ILE A 121 3.96 11.29 -2.98
CA ILE A 121 3.56 12.07 -1.80
C ILE A 121 4.05 13.51 -1.91
N GLY A 122 5.32 13.71 -2.28
CA GLY A 122 5.88 15.05 -2.44
C GLY A 122 5.14 15.87 -3.49
N GLN A 123 4.78 15.28 -4.61
CA GLN A 123 3.98 15.94 -5.66
C GLN A 123 2.58 16.29 -5.16
N ALA A 124 1.90 15.35 -4.49
CA ALA A 124 0.55 15.57 -3.97
C ALA A 124 0.47 16.65 -2.88
N THR A 125 1.59 16.91 -2.18
CA THR A 125 1.68 17.90 -1.09
C THR A 125 2.43 19.16 -1.44
N ASN A 126 2.88 19.32 -2.70
CA ASN A 126 3.74 20.42 -3.14
C ASN A 126 5.03 20.56 -2.30
N THR A 127 5.56 19.43 -1.82
CA THR A 127 6.84 19.39 -1.09
C THR A 127 7.99 19.72 -2.03
N SER A 128 8.97 20.49 -1.56
CA SER A 128 10.16 20.83 -2.35
C SER A 128 10.95 19.58 -2.74
N GLN A 129 11.56 19.59 -3.94
CA GLN A 129 12.39 18.46 -4.38
C GLN A 129 13.55 18.20 -3.42
N ALA A 130 14.13 19.24 -2.82
CA ALA A 130 15.19 19.10 -1.83
C ALA A 130 14.76 18.27 -0.60
N ASN A 131 13.53 18.45 -0.12
CA ASN A 131 12.99 17.70 1.00
C ASN A 131 12.65 16.25 0.60
N ILE A 132 12.15 16.03 -0.62
CA ILE A 132 11.92 14.68 -1.16
C ILE A 132 13.26 13.94 -1.25
N ASP A 133 14.29 14.58 -1.79
CA ASP A 133 15.63 14.00 -1.91
C ASP A 133 16.27 13.73 -0.54
N ALA A 134 16.02 14.60 0.46
CA ALA A 134 16.45 14.35 1.83
C ALA A 134 15.85 13.06 2.41
N ALA A 135 14.55 12.82 2.18
CA ALA A 135 13.89 11.59 2.60
C ALA A 135 14.47 10.37 1.85
N LYS A 136 14.60 10.45 0.53
CA LYS A 136 15.21 9.38 -0.28
C LYS A 136 16.62 9.05 0.19
N ASN A 137 17.48 10.04 0.37
CA ASN A 137 18.86 9.86 0.81
C ASN A 137 18.98 9.26 2.21
N ARG A 138 18.01 9.54 3.09
CA ARG A 138 17.98 8.98 4.45
C ARG A 138 17.60 7.50 4.46
N PHE A 139 16.61 7.07 3.66
CA PHE A 139 16.00 5.74 3.80
C PHE A 139 16.41 4.75 2.71
N LEU A 140 16.57 5.16 1.46
CA LEU A 140 16.84 4.21 0.36
C LEU A 140 18.15 3.43 0.50
N PRO A 141 19.26 4.00 1.01
CA PRO A 141 20.49 3.23 1.20
C PRO A 141 20.33 2.07 2.19
N ALA A 142 19.58 2.29 3.27
CA ALA A 142 19.31 1.25 4.28
C ALA A 142 18.44 0.12 3.71
N ILE A 143 17.40 0.47 2.93
CA ILE A 143 16.53 -0.50 2.26
C ILE A 143 17.36 -1.34 1.26
N ARG A 144 18.14 -0.69 0.41
CA ARG A 144 19.03 -1.39 -0.55
C ARG A 144 20.01 -2.31 0.17
N GLY A 145 20.60 -1.84 1.27
CA GLY A 145 21.51 -2.64 2.08
C GLY A 145 20.84 -3.85 2.73
N ALA A 146 19.59 -3.73 3.15
CA ALA A 146 18.80 -4.82 3.71
C ALA A 146 18.48 -5.87 2.64
N LEU A 147 17.99 -5.46 1.47
CA LEU A 147 17.70 -6.36 0.34
C LEU A 147 18.94 -7.14 -0.11
N ALA A 148 20.10 -6.48 -0.17
CA ALA A 148 21.36 -7.11 -0.56
C ALA A 148 21.87 -8.16 0.46
N LYS A 149 21.50 -8.03 1.74
CA LYS A 149 21.92 -9.00 2.79
C LYS A 149 21.11 -10.28 2.79
N THR A 150 19.89 -10.24 2.27
CA THR A 150 18.95 -11.37 2.29
C THR A 150 18.44 -11.67 0.87
N PRO A 151 19.34 -12.04 -0.07
CA PRO A 151 18.91 -12.31 -1.44
C PRO A 151 18.03 -13.56 -1.47
N ILE A 152 16.91 -13.47 -2.16
CA ILE A 152 16.01 -14.59 -2.40
C ILE A 152 16.34 -15.13 -3.80
N LYS A 153 16.49 -16.45 -3.90
CA LYS A 153 16.77 -17.15 -5.17
C LYS A 153 15.67 -18.16 -5.44
N GLY A 154 15.52 -18.50 -6.71
CA GLY A 154 14.55 -19.49 -7.16
C GLY A 154 13.34 -18.85 -7.84
N ARG A 155 12.60 -19.69 -8.55
CA ARG A 155 11.37 -19.34 -9.23
C ARG A 155 10.22 -19.38 -8.23
N ILE A 156 9.43 -18.31 -8.18
CA ILE A 156 8.36 -18.16 -7.21
C ILE A 156 7.04 -17.86 -7.90
N THR A 157 5.95 -18.45 -7.37
CA THR A 157 4.58 -18.00 -7.60
C THR A 157 4.00 -17.52 -6.28
N LEU A 158 3.27 -16.40 -6.33
CA LEU A 158 2.63 -15.78 -5.17
C LEU A 158 1.13 -15.67 -5.41
N SER A 159 0.33 -16.12 -4.45
CA SER A 159 -1.13 -16.02 -4.48
C SER A 159 -1.63 -15.60 -3.11
N GLY A 160 -2.59 -14.69 -3.06
CA GLY A 160 -3.10 -14.21 -1.78
C GLY A 160 -4.49 -13.61 -1.87
N TYR A 161 -5.00 -13.20 -0.71
CA TYR A 161 -6.32 -12.60 -0.56
C TYR A 161 -6.34 -11.39 0.38
N GLU A 162 -5.20 -10.95 0.87
CA GLU A 162 -5.10 -9.88 1.86
C GLU A 162 -4.90 -8.49 1.25
N GLY A 163 -4.54 -8.40 -0.04
CA GLY A 163 -4.31 -7.14 -0.72
C GLY A 163 -2.86 -6.68 -0.76
N SER A 164 -1.95 -7.39 -0.10
CA SER A 164 -0.52 -7.07 -0.09
C SER A 164 0.27 -7.74 -1.22
N GLU A 165 -0.36 -8.56 -2.04
CA GLU A 165 0.31 -9.46 -3.00
C GLU A 165 1.22 -8.70 -3.97
N LEU A 166 0.78 -7.55 -4.51
CA LEU A 166 1.61 -6.77 -5.42
C LEU A 166 2.84 -6.18 -4.71
N LEU A 167 2.64 -5.69 -3.47
CA LEU A 167 3.74 -5.12 -2.66
C LEU A 167 4.75 -6.19 -2.26
N VAL A 168 4.27 -7.37 -1.83
CA VAL A 168 5.12 -8.52 -1.53
C VAL A 168 5.83 -9.00 -2.81
N GLY A 169 5.13 -9.03 -3.94
CA GLY A 169 5.70 -9.36 -5.24
C GLY A 169 6.86 -8.42 -5.61
N ARG A 170 6.71 -7.11 -5.41
CA ARG A 170 7.79 -6.14 -5.61
C ARG A 170 8.98 -6.45 -4.72
N LEU A 171 8.74 -6.70 -3.42
CA LEU A 171 9.80 -7.01 -2.47
C LEU A 171 10.56 -8.28 -2.87
N LEU A 172 9.87 -9.32 -3.31
CA LEU A 172 10.49 -10.57 -3.78
C LEU A 172 11.39 -10.33 -5.00
N VAL A 173 10.91 -9.59 -6.00
CA VAL A 173 11.68 -9.25 -7.20
C VAL A 173 12.91 -8.41 -6.85
N GLU A 174 12.76 -7.38 -6.02
CA GLU A 174 13.88 -6.54 -5.59
C GLU A 174 14.90 -7.30 -4.72
N SER A 175 14.47 -8.36 -4.05
CA SER A 175 15.34 -9.29 -3.32
C SER A 175 16.04 -10.31 -4.20
N GLY A 176 15.78 -10.33 -5.51
CA GLY A 176 16.43 -11.19 -6.50
C GLY A 176 15.68 -12.48 -6.85
N ALA A 177 14.43 -12.64 -6.42
CA ALA A 177 13.61 -13.79 -6.79
C ALA A 177 13.20 -13.75 -8.27
N ASP A 178 13.11 -14.92 -8.89
CA ASP A 178 12.51 -15.12 -10.20
C ASP A 178 10.99 -15.28 -10.03
N LEU A 179 10.31 -14.15 -9.71
CA LEU A 179 8.86 -14.14 -9.55
C LEU A 179 8.17 -14.22 -10.91
N ARG A 180 7.30 -15.22 -11.11
CA ARG A 180 6.62 -15.45 -12.39
C ARG A 180 5.16 -15.08 -12.38
N TYR A 181 4.51 -15.19 -11.24
CA TYR A 181 3.08 -14.99 -11.11
C TYR A 181 2.71 -14.33 -9.78
N VAL A 182 1.76 -13.40 -9.85
CA VAL A 182 1.06 -12.84 -8.70
C VAL A 182 -0.44 -12.94 -8.90
N GLY A 183 -1.10 -13.76 -8.11
CA GLY A 183 -2.55 -13.84 -7.99
C GLY A 183 -3.02 -13.00 -6.80
N SER A 184 -3.87 -12.02 -7.03
CA SER A 184 -4.42 -11.16 -5.99
C SER A 184 -5.94 -11.20 -5.96
N ALA A 185 -6.53 -11.24 -4.76
CA ALA A 185 -7.97 -11.10 -4.59
C ALA A 185 -8.47 -9.66 -4.82
N CYS A 186 -7.56 -8.69 -4.86
CA CYS A 186 -7.89 -7.29 -5.08
C CYS A 186 -8.45 -7.04 -6.48
N PRO A 187 -9.33 -6.05 -6.65
CA PRO A 187 -9.64 -5.50 -7.96
C PRO A 187 -8.46 -4.67 -8.49
N ARG A 188 -8.34 -4.58 -9.81
CA ARG A 188 -7.50 -3.56 -10.43
C ARG A 188 -8.10 -2.19 -10.20
N THR A 189 -7.30 -1.25 -9.74
CA THR A 189 -7.70 0.13 -9.44
C THR A 189 -6.62 1.10 -9.91
N ALA A 190 -6.94 2.39 -9.98
CA ALA A 190 -5.94 3.42 -10.28
C ALA A 190 -4.81 3.46 -9.22
N TRP A 191 -5.06 3.01 -8.00
CA TRP A 191 -4.12 3.09 -6.88
C TRP A 191 -3.14 1.91 -6.81
N ASN A 192 -3.38 0.81 -7.53
CA ASN A 192 -2.43 -0.30 -7.65
C ASN A 192 -1.84 -0.42 -9.07
N GLU A 193 -2.16 0.50 -9.96
CA GLU A 193 -1.72 0.48 -11.35
C GLU A 193 -0.19 0.62 -11.48
N ALA A 194 0.43 1.46 -10.66
CA ALA A 194 1.88 1.63 -10.68
C ALA A 194 2.62 0.34 -10.27
N ASP A 195 2.10 -0.39 -9.29
CA ASP A 195 2.67 -1.67 -8.86
C ASP A 195 2.49 -2.75 -9.93
N LEU A 196 1.32 -2.78 -10.58
CA LEU A 196 1.06 -3.65 -11.72
C LEU A 196 2.06 -3.43 -12.83
N GLN A 197 2.18 -2.19 -13.32
CA GLN A 197 3.08 -1.85 -14.43
C GLN A 197 4.55 -2.16 -14.10
N TRP A 198 4.96 -1.92 -12.86
CA TRP A 198 6.31 -2.25 -12.43
C TRP A 198 6.55 -3.76 -12.45
N LEU A 199 5.63 -4.58 -11.91
CA LEU A 199 5.73 -6.04 -11.93
C LEU A 199 5.72 -6.60 -13.35
N GLU A 200 4.82 -6.13 -14.21
CA GLU A 200 4.75 -6.52 -15.61
C GLU A 200 6.03 -6.17 -16.38
N SER A 201 6.66 -5.01 -16.07
CA SER A 201 7.96 -4.62 -16.64
C SER A 201 9.10 -5.57 -16.27
N LYS A 202 8.95 -6.33 -15.18
CA LYS A 202 9.89 -7.37 -14.73
C LYS A 202 9.52 -8.76 -15.26
N GLY A 203 8.51 -8.88 -16.12
CA GLY A 203 8.06 -10.14 -16.70
C GLY A 203 7.16 -10.96 -15.77
N VAL A 204 6.59 -10.36 -14.73
CA VAL A 204 5.68 -11.02 -13.80
C VAL A 204 4.27 -10.99 -14.37
N GLN A 205 3.61 -12.12 -14.46
CA GLN A 205 2.18 -12.19 -14.78
C GLN A 205 1.35 -11.86 -13.55
N VAL A 206 0.50 -10.82 -13.63
CA VAL A 206 -0.39 -10.42 -12.54
C VAL A 206 -1.84 -10.74 -12.88
N ARG A 207 -2.58 -11.32 -11.94
CA ARG A 207 -4.02 -11.60 -12.05
C ARG A 207 -4.76 -10.98 -10.87
N PHE A 208 -5.65 -10.04 -11.17
CA PHE A 208 -6.59 -9.50 -10.20
C PHE A 208 -7.83 -10.39 -10.09
N ARG A 209 -8.40 -10.46 -8.90
CA ARG A 209 -9.54 -11.34 -8.57
C ARG A 209 -9.27 -12.78 -9.00
N ALA A 210 -8.03 -13.23 -8.79
CA ALA A 210 -7.61 -14.57 -9.16
C ALA A 210 -8.44 -15.62 -8.42
N SER A 211 -8.87 -16.65 -9.17
CA SER A 211 -9.50 -17.83 -8.58
C SER A 211 -8.43 -18.85 -8.19
N LEU A 212 -8.80 -19.77 -7.30
CA LEU A 212 -7.91 -20.88 -6.92
C LEU A 212 -7.46 -21.70 -8.15
N GLU A 213 -8.37 -21.94 -9.11
CA GLU A 213 -8.01 -22.66 -10.33
C GLU A 213 -6.96 -21.93 -11.15
N GLN A 214 -7.02 -20.60 -11.23
CA GLN A 214 -6.03 -19.78 -11.92
C GLN A 214 -4.67 -19.83 -11.20
N ASP A 215 -4.66 -19.76 -9.88
CA ASP A 215 -3.45 -19.88 -9.08
C ASP A 215 -2.79 -21.25 -9.23
N LEU A 216 -3.59 -22.32 -9.21
CA LEU A 216 -3.11 -23.69 -9.42
C LEU A 216 -2.61 -23.91 -10.87
N ALA A 217 -3.28 -23.33 -11.86
CA ALA A 217 -2.84 -23.39 -13.25
C ALA A 217 -1.50 -22.67 -13.45
N ALA A 218 -1.32 -21.50 -12.84
CA ALA A 218 -0.05 -20.76 -12.87
C ALA A 218 1.08 -21.56 -12.20
N MET A 219 0.80 -22.20 -11.05
CA MET A 219 1.78 -23.07 -10.39
C MET A 219 2.18 -24.25 -11.29
N ALA A 220 1.22 -24.88 -12.00
CA ALA A 220 1.51 -25.95 -12.92
C ALA A 220 2.28 -25.48 -14.18
N GLU A 221 1.99 -24.28 -14.68
CA GLU A 221 2.66 -23.68 -15.85
C GLU A 221 4.10 -23.29 -15.53
N PHE A 222 4.30 -22.55 -14.43
CA PHE A 222 5.60 -21.97 -14.12
C PHE A 222 6.54 -22.91 -13.35
N GLN A 223 6.01 -24.00 -12.77
CA GLN A 223 6.81 -24.99 -12.03
C GLN A 223 7.79 -24.31 -11.04
N PRO A 224 7.27 -23.56 -10.01
CA PRO A 224 8.11 -22.80 -9.12
C PRO A 224 8.94 -23.72 -8.19
N ASP A 225 10.06 -23.18 -7.70
CA ASP A 225 10.82 -23.78 -6.60
C ASP A 225 10.14 -23.52 -5.23
N LEU A 226 9.30 -22.46 -5.18
CA LEU A 226 8.52 -22.08 -4.01
C LEU A 226 7.17 -21.48 -4.42
N ALA A 227 6.08 -22.06 -3.92
CA ALA A 227 4.75 -21.51 -4.03
C ALA A 227 4.35 -20.85 -2.70
N ILE A 228 4.14 -19.54 -2.73
CA ILE A 228 3.62 -18.77 -1.60
C ILE A 228 2.13 -18.55 -1.86
N GLY A 229 1.27 -18.89 -0.88
CA GLY A 229 -0.15 -18.72 -1.12
C GLY A 229 -1.06 -19.16 0.00
N THR A 230 -2.34 -19.24 -0.32
CA THR A 230 -3.39 -19.70 0.59
C THR A 230 -3.20 -21.19 0.93
N THR A 231 -3.85 -21.66 1.99
CA THR A 231 -3.76 -23.07 2.41
C THR A 231 -4.00 -24.06 1.27
N PRO A 232 -5.03 -23.91 0.40
CA PRO A 232 -5.22 -24.81 -0.73
C PRO A 232 -4.06 -24.82 -1.73
N VAL A 233 -3.47 -23.65 -2.03
CA VAL A 233 -2.30 -23.53 -2.92
C VAL A 233 -1.10 -24.26 -2.31
N VAL A 234 -0.82 -24.02 -1.03
CA VAL A 234 0.29 -24.69 -0.31
C VAL A 234 0.10 -26.21 -0.25
N GLN A 235 -1.14 -26.68 -0.04
CA GLN A 235 -1.42 -28.11 -0.03
C GLN A 235 -1.19 -28.75 -1.42
N ALA A 236 -1.61 -28.08 -2.50
CA ALA A 236 -1.38 -28.53 -3.86
C ALA A 236 0.11 -28.52 -4.22
N ALA A 237 0.87 -27.51 -3.81
CA ALA A 237 2.32 -27.42 -3.99
C ALA A 237 3.04 -28.61 -3.33
N LYS A 238 2.72 -28.90 -2.07
CA LYS A 238 3.26 -30.05 -1.34
C LYS A 238 2.97 -31.38 -2.03
N ALA A 239 1.78 -31.56 -2.61
CA ALA A 239 1.42 -32.75 -3.37
C ALA A 239 2.25 -32.91 -4.66
N GLN A 240 2.83 -31.81 -5.18
CA GLN A 240 3.70 -31.77 -6.36
C GLN A 240 5.20 -31.70 -5.99
N SER A 241 5.54 -31.83 -4.70
CA SER A 241 6.93 -31.74 -4.19
C SER A 241 7.57 -30.35 -4.42
N ILE A 242 6.76 -29.30 -4.40
CA ILE A 242 7.16 -27.89 -4.46
C ILE A 242 7.22 -27.31 -3.04
#